data_288cb881538938987e2f42d1f0a5d162
#
_entry.id   288cb881538938987e2f42d1f0a5d162
#
_cell.length_a   1.000
_cell.length_b   1.000
_cell.length_c   1.000
_cell.angle_alpha   90.00
_cell.angle_beta   90.00
_cell.angle_gamma   90.00
#
_symmetry.space_group_name_H-M   'P 1'
#
loop_
_entity.id
_entity.type
_entity.pdbx_description
1 polymer ?
#
loop_
_entity_poly.entity_id
_entity_poly.type
_entity_poly.pdbx_seq_one_letter_code
_entity_poly.pdbx_strand_id
1 'polypeptide(L)'
;FSGAHLSGGVTPVIVLGLLQVMNWRAVFVVFGVIGVAWSIAWYRWFRDEPAEHPAVNAAERAKIEAGREVGADHPTGGAYWRRLFGHRNTIPLCLMYLPNSFAFYFCITWLPTFLKEKHGFDALSLGFFSGLPLIMSVAGDLFGGVTTDYVTRRFGLRLGRCGVGAAAYVLAGGAMVLAGFVHAPLLAASLIAVSLAASMFMLGAAWSTCQDIGGRHTGVVSAAMNTSGQIGSVFSPLMGTF
;
A
#
# COMPACT_ATOMS: atom_id res chain seq x y z
N PHE A 1 -4.19 -3.40 2.81
CA PHE A 1 -2.83 -3.44 2.26
C PHE A 1 -2.08 -4.70 2.68
N SER A 2 -2.08 -5.10 3.95
CA SER A 2 -1.35 -6.27 4.46
C SER A 2 -1.57 -7.54 3.65
N GLY A 3 -2.80 -7.83 3.22
CA GLY A 3 -3.09 -8.96 2.34
C GLY A 3 -2.42 -8.86 0.96
N ALA A 4 -2.36 -7.65 0.39
CA ALA A 4 -1.69 -7.39 -0.89
C ALA A 4 -0.17 -7.56 -0.78
N HIS A 5 0.44 -7.04 0.29
CA HIS A 5 1.87 -7.19 0.54
C HIS A 5 2.24 -8.66 0.84
N LEU A 6 1.43 -9.37 1.63
CA LEU A 6 1.64 -10.79 1.91
C LEU A 6 1.58 -11.62 0.62
N SER A 7 0.54 -11.43 -0.19
CA SER A 7 0.42 -12.14 -1.47
C SER A 7 1.57 -11.80 -2.41
N GLY A 8 1.94 -10.51 -2.52
CA GLY A 8 3.08 -10.07 -3.31
C GLY A 8 4.41 -10.70 -2.88
N GLY A 9 4.64 -10.83 -1.56
CA GLY A 9 5.83 -11.47 -1.02
C GLY A 9 5.91 -12.98 -1.25
N VAL A 10 4.76 -13.66 -1.26
CA VAL A 10 4.68 -15.13 -1.43
C VAL A 10 4.57 -15.53 -2.92
N THR A 11 3.99 -14.67 -3.77
CA THR A 11 3.78 -14.96 -5.19
C THR A 11 5.04 -15.42 -5.94
N PRO A 12 6.23 -14.81 -5.78
CA PRO A 12 7.43 -15.27 -6.48
C PRO A 12 7.76 -16.73 -6.19
N VAL A 13 7.62 -17.17 -4.94
CA VAL A 13 7.87 -18.56 -4.53
C VAL A 13 6.86 -19.51 -5.18
N ILE A 14 5.58 -19.13 -5.18
CA ILE A 14 4.51 -19.91 -5.82
C ILE A 14 4.78 -20.03 -7.34
N VAL A 15 5.10 -18.91 -7.99
CA VAL A 15 5.37 -18.90 -9.44
C VAL A 15 6.57 -19.77 -9.78
N LEU A 16 7.67 -19.66 -9.02
CA LEU A 16 8.85 -20.50 -9.24
C LEU A 16 8.54 -21.99 -9.06
N GLY A 17 7.74 -22.34 -8.05
CA GLY A 17 7.28 -23.73 -7.85
C GLY A 17 6.43 -24.25 -9.01
N LEU A 18 5.49 -23.45 -9.50
CA LEU A 18 4.65 -23.80 -10.65
C LEU A 18 5.46 -23.95 -11.94
N LEU A 19 6.47 -23.13 -12.15
CA LEU A 19 7.34 -23.18 -13.32
C LEU A 19 8.20 -24.46 -13.39
N GLN A 20 8.36 -25.20 -12.27
CA GLN A 20 9.02 -26.50 -12.27
C GLN A 20 8.17 -27.60 -12.94
N VAL A 21 6.84 -27.45 -12.93
CA VAL A 21 5.89 -28.48 -13.38
C VAL A 21 5.07 -28.05 -14.59
N MET A 22 5.06 -26.77 -14.92
CA MET A 22 4.31 -26.22 -16.06
C MET A 22 5.03 -25.03 -16.70
N ASN A 23 4.66 -24.72 -17.95
CA ASN A 23 5.20 -23.56 -18.64
C ASN A 23 4.56 -22.24 -18.15
N TRP A 24 5.22 -21.13 -18.44
CA TRP A 24 4.76 -19.79 -17.99
C TRP A 24 3.33 -19.44 -18.46
N ARG A 25 2.90 -19.91 -19.65
CA ARG A 25 1.54 -19.68 -20.15
C ARG A 25 0.49 -20.37 -19.28
N ALA A 26 0.76 -21.62 -18.87
CA ALA A 26 -0.12 -22.35 -17.97
C ALA A 26 -0.22 -21.69 -16.59
N VAL A 27 0.87 -21.12 -16.08
CA VAL A 27 0.86 -20.35 -14.83
C VAL A 27 -0.10 -19.15 -14.94
N PHE A 28 -0.07 -18.38 -16.04
CA PHE A 28 -1.03 -17.31 -16.28
C PHE A 28 -2.48 -17.80 -16.32
N VAL A 29 -2.73 -18.93 -16.97
CA VAL A 29 -4.07 -19.54 -17.03
C VAL A 29 -4.55 -19.92 -15.63
N VAL A 30 -3.70 -20.53 -14.80
CA VAL A 30 -4.04 -20.90 -13.41
C VAL A 30 -4.45 -19.67 -12.60
N PHE A 31 -3.64 -18.61 -12.61
CA PHE A 31 -3.99 -17.36 -11.91
C PHE A 31 -5.24 -16.70 -12.48
N GLY A 32 -5.42 -16.74 -13.81
CA GLY A 32 -6.62 -16.24 -14.46
C GLY A 32 -7.89 -16.99 -14.02
N VAL A 33 -7.85 -18.31 -13.94
CA VAL A 33 -8.97 -19.13 -13.46
C VAL A 33 -9.30 -18.82 -12.00
N ILE A 34 -8.28 -18.68 -11.14
CA ILE A 34 -8.49 -18.28 -9.74
C ILE A 34 -9.15 -16.90 -9.68
N GLY A 35 -8.70 -15.95 -10.49
CA GLY A 35 -9.30 -14.59 -10.57
C GLY A 35 -10.77 -14.61 -11.00
N VAL A 36 -11.10 -15.41 -12.03
CA VAL A 36 -12.49 -15.59 -12.50
C VAL A 36 -13.35 -16.23 -11.41
N ALA A 37 -12.86 -17.30 -10.77
CA ALA A 37 -13.58 -17.98 -9.69
C ALA A 37 -13.85 -17.01 -8.52
N TRP A 38 -12.86 -16.21 -8.13
CA TRP A 38 -13.02 -15.17 -7.12
C TRP A 38 -14.05 -14.11 -7.52
N SER A 39 -14.01 -13.64 -8.77
CA SER A 39 -14.96 -12.64 -9.28
C SER A 39 -16.39 -13.16 -9.25
N ILE A 40 -16.62 -14.43 -9.59
CA ILE A 40 -17.93 -15.06 -9.51
C ILE A 40 -18.39 -15.18 -8.05
N ALA A 41 -17.51 -15.61 -7.16
CA ALA A 41 -17.81 -15.71 -5.71
C ALA A 41 -18.16 -14.33 -5.14
N TRP A 42 -17.35 -13.32 -5.47
CA TRP A 42 -17.58 -11.94 -5.03
C TRP A 42 -18.91 -11.39 -5.53
N TYR A 43 -19.20 -11.51 -6.82
CA TYR A 43 -20.45 -11.05 -7.43
C TYR A 43 -21.69 -11.68 -6.80
N ARG A 44 -21.60 -12.94 -6.42
CA ARG A 44 -22.71 -13.64 -5.76
C ARG A 44 -22.90 -13.24 -4.31
N TRP A 45 -21.84 -12.91 -3.61
CA TRP A 45 -21.86 -12.65 -2.16
C TRP A 45 -21.97 -11.17 -1.82
N PHE A 46 -21.25 -10.31 -2.52
CA PHE A 46 -21.21 -8.87 -2.23
C PHE A 46 -22.52 -8.18 -2.59
N ARG A 47 -22.95 -7.23 -1.75
CA ARG A 47 -24.05 -6.30 -2.01
C ARG A 47 -23.61 -4.89 -1.68
N ASP A 48 -24.08 -3.92 -2.48
CA ASP A 48 -23.72 -2.50 -2.29
C ASP A 48 -24.40 -1.92 -1.06
N GLU A 49 -25.65 -2.35 -0.81
CA GLU A 49 -26.42 -1.87 0.33
C GLU A 49 -26.54 -2.97 1.42
N PRO A 50 -26.26 -2.63 2.69
CA PRO A 50 -26.38 -3.56 3.80
C PRO A 50 -27.78 -4.19 3.93
N ALA A 51 -28.80 -3.44 3.48
CA ALA A 51 -30.21 -3.90 3.49
C ALA A 51 -30.47 -5.10 2.56
N GLU A 52 -29.67 -5.26 1.52
CA GLU A 52 -29.82 -6.30 0.50
C GLU A 52 -29.01 -7.56 0.84
N HIS A 53 -28.14 -7.49 1.86
CA HIS A 53 -27.27 -8.60 2.21
C HIS A 53 -27.98 -9.56 3.19
N PRO A 54 -28.21 -10.84 2.81
CA PRO A 54 -29.01 -11.78 3.61
C PRO A 54 -28.42 -12.13 4.99
N ALA A 55 -27.12 -11.94 5.19
CA ALA A 55 -26.45 -12.21 6.45
C ALA A 55 -26.44 -11.01 7.41
N VAL A 56 -26.87 -9.82 6.98
CA VAL A 56 -26.90 -8.62 7.83
C VAL A 56 -28.20 -8.58 8.63
N ASN A 57 -28.08 -8.64 9.95
CA ASN A 57 -29.25 -8.55 10.84
C ASN A 57 -29.66 -7.09 11.12
N ALA A 58 -30.87 -6.91 11.67
CA ALA A 58 -31.44 -5.58 11.92
C ALA A 58 -30.58 -4.71 12.86
N ALA A 59 -29.94 -5.29 13.87
CA ALA A 59 -29.10 -4.55 14.81
C ALA A 59 -27.79 -4.08 14.16
N GLU A 60 -27.19 -4.92 13.33
CA GLU A 60 -26.00 -4.59 12.56
C GLU A 60 -26.32 -3.51 11.52
N ARG A 61 -27.44 -3.65 10.80
CA ARG A 61 -27.94 -2.65 9.87
C ARG A 61 -28.13 -1.30 10.53
N ALA A 62 -28.82 -1.24 11.67
CA ALA A 62 -29.03 0.00 12.42
C ALA A 62 -27.71 0.65 12.84
N LYS A 63 -26.71 -0.16 13.24
CA LYS A 63 -25.37 0.33 13.59
C LYS A 63 -24.63 0.91 12.39
N ILE A 64 -24.72 0.29 11.22
CA ILE A 64 -24.11 0.78 9.98
C ILE A 64 -24.79 2.09 9.53
N GLU A 65 -26.13 2.11 9.55
CA GLU A 65 -26.92 3.28 9.14
C GLU A 65 -26.69 4.47 10.07
N ALA A 66 -26.56 4.25 11.38
CA ALA A 66 -26.27 5.31 12.35
C ALA A 66 -24.89 5.97 12.15
N GLY A 67 -23.93 5.24 11.57
CA GLY A 67 -22.60 5.75 11.23
C GLY A 67 -22.49 6.31 9.81
N ARG A 68 -23.56 6.16 9.00
CA ARG A 68 -23.57 6.59 7.60
C ARG A 68 -24.18 8.00 7.51
N GLU A 69 -23.41 8.97 6.98
CA GLU A 69 -23.96 10.27 6.61
C GLU A 69 -24.92 10.09 5.41
N VAL A 70 -26.22 10.06 5.70
CA VAL A 70 -27.28 9.86 4.71
C VAL A 70 -27.46 11.15 3.89
N GLY A 71 -27.38 11.00 2.59
CA GLY A 71 -28.00 11.91 1.61
C GLY A 71 -27.30 13.24 1.43
N ALA A 72 -26.44 13.32 0.45
CA ALA A 72 -26.28 14.53 -0.32
C ALA A 72 -25.82 14.14 -1.72
N ASP A 73 -26.38 14.84 -2.70
CA ASP A 73 -25.93 14.79 -4.08
C ASP A 73 -24.43 14.83 -4.16
N HIS A 74 -23.85 13.87 -4.87
CA HIS A 74 -22.43 13.91 -5.16
C HIS A 74 -22.18 15.15 -6.02
N PRO A 75 -21.52 16.20 -5.50
CA PRO A 75 -21.22 17.35 -6.32
C PRO A 75 -20.34 16.87 -7.47
N THR A 76 -20.84 17.05 -8.68
CA THR A 76 -20.15 16.73 -9.91
C THR A 76 -19.59 18.00 -10.56
N GLY A 77 -18.44 17.89 -11.24
CA GLY A 77 -17.91 18.98 -12.05
C GLY A 77 -16.70 19.72 -11.46
N GLY A 78 -16.19 20.70 -12.21
CA GLY A 78 -14.95 21.42 -11.91
C GLY A 78 -14.92 22.20 -10.58
N ALA A 79 -16.09 22.66 -10.12
CA ALA A 79 -16.20 23.35 -8.84
C ALA A 79 -15.85 22.44 -7.65
N TYR A 80 -16.18 21.16 -7.73
CA TYR A 80 -15.83 20.16 -6.71
C TYR A 80 -14.32 19.92 -6.65
N TRP A 81 -13.67 19.72 -7.79
CA TRP A 81 -12.22 19.53 -7.86
C TRP A 81 -11.47 20.75 -7.34
N ARG A 82 -11.94 21.96 -7.66
CA ARG A 82 -11.36 23.20 -7.13
C ARG A 82 -11.49 23.28 -5.60
N ARG A 83 -12.60 22.84 -5.02
CA ARG A 83 -12.80 22.82 -3.57
C ARG A 83 -11.91 21.76 -2.92
N LEU A 84 -11.80 20.57 -3.52
CA LEU A 84 -10.96 19.48 -3.05
C LEU A 84 -9.48 19.88 -3.00
N PHE A 85 -8.94 20.38 -4.11
CA PHE A 85 -7.55 20.82 -4.20
C PHE A 85 -7.31 22.19 -3.53
N GLY A 86 -8.35 22.96 -3.29
CA GLY A 86 -8.30 24.17 -2.48
C GLY A 86 -8.23 23.90 -0.97
N HIS A 87 -8.52 22.66 -0.52
CA HIS A 87 -8.39 22.30 0.86
C HIS A 87 -6.90 22.16 1.23
N ARG A 88 -6.46 22.95 2.21
CA ARG A 88 -5.04 23.10 2.57
C ARG A 88 -4.29 21.81 2.89
N ASN A 89 -4.99 20.73 3.24
CA ASN A 89 -4.39 19.45 3.61
C ASN A 89 -4.34 18.45 2.45
N THR A 90 -5.10 18.64 1.37
CA THR A 90 -5.15 17.69 0.24
C THR A 90 -3.84 17.68 -0.56
N ILE A 91 -3.30 18.85 -0.88
CA ILE A 91 -2.04 18.96 -1.63
C ILE A 91 -0.86 18.36 -0.85
N PRO A 92 -0.63 18.72 0.44
CA PRO A 92 0.42 18.07 1.24
C PRO A 92 0.27 16.54 1.33
N LEU A 93 -0.97 16.05 1.44
CA LEU A 93 -1.24 14.61 1.47
C LEU A 93 -0.84 13.92 0.15
N CYS A 94 -1.20 14.52 -0.99
CA CYS A 94 -0.80 14.03 -2.32
C CYS A 94 0.72 14.08 -2.50
N LEU A 95 1.37 15.17 -2.11
CA LEU A 95 2.83 15.33 -2.21
C LEU A 95 3.58 14.35 -1.30
N MET A 96 3.04 14.05 -0.13
CA MET A 96 3.60 13.06 0.79
C MET A 96 3.52 11.65 0.21
N TYR A 97 2.43 11.29 -0.48
CA TYR A 97 2.22 9.94 -0.99
C TYR A 97 3.00 9.64 -2.28
N LEU A 98 3.38 10.67 -3.03
CA LEU A 98 4.16 10.54 -4.28
C LEU A 98 5.51 9.84 -4.05
N PRO A 99 6.40 10.29 -3.15
CA PRO A 99 7.67 9.61 -2.89
C PRO A 99 7.49 8.21 -2.28
N ASN A 100 6.40 7.95 -1.55
CA ASN A 100 6.11 6.63 -1.03
C ASN A 100 5.93 5.59 -2.16
N SER A 101 5.09 5.91 -3.13
CA SER A 101 4.86 5.02 -4.28
C SER A 101 6.11 4.91 -5.16
N PHE A 102 6.86 6.00 -5.36
CA PHE A 102 8.14 5.95 -6.04
C PHE A 102 9.09 4.92 -5.38
N ALA A 103 9.31 5.03 -4.07
CA ALA A 103 10.19 4.13 -3.33
C ALA A 103 9.72 2.67 -3.38
N PHE A 104 8.41 2.44 -3.24
CA PHE A 104 7.81 1.11 -3.32
C PHE A 104 8.07 0.45 -4.68
N TYR A 105 7.72 1.12 -5.78
CA TYR A 105 7.91 0.58 -7.12
C TYR A 105 9.38 0.50 -7.52
N PHE A 106 10.22 1.42 -7.05
CA PHE A 106 11.67 1.32 -7.21
C PHE A 106 12.22 0.05 -6.58
N CYS A 107 11.85 -0.25 -5.35
CA CYS A 107 12.26 -1.48 -4.68
C CYS A 107 11.78 -2.73 -5.42
N ILE A 108 10.51 -2.79 -5.83
CA ILE A 108 9.97 -3.97 -6.53
C ILE A 108 10.65 -4.19 -7.88
N THR A 109 10.91 -3.11 -8.61
CA THR A 109 11.46 -3.21 -9.98
C THR A 109 12.96 -3.47 -9.96
N TRP A 110 13.71 -2.75 -9.13
CA TRP A 110 15.18 -2.71 -9.22
C TRP A 110 15.90 -3.55 -8.18
N LEU A 111 15.26 -3.87 -7.05
CA LEU A 111 15.91 -4.64 -5.99
C LEU A 111 16.41 -6.01 -6.48
N PRO A 112 15.64 -6.82 -7.24
CA PRO A 112 16.15 -8.09 -7.73
C PRO A 112 17.36 -7.94 -8.64
N THR A 113 17.35 -6.96 -9.55
CA THR A 113 18.48 -6.65 -10.45
C THR A 113 19.70 -6.19 -9.66
N PHE A 114 19.51 -5.27 -8.70
CA PHE A 114 20.57 -4.79 -7.82
C PHE A 114 21.23 -5.91 -7.00
N LEU A 115 20.44 -6.81 -6.41
CA LEU A 115 20.95 -7.94 -5.64
C LEU A 115 21.72 -8.93 -6.53
N LYS A 116 21.24 -9.17 -7.74
CA LYS A 116 21.88 -10.10 -8.68
C LYS A 116 23.18 -9.51 -9.27
N GLU A 117 23.12 -8.31 -9.80
CA GLU A 117 24.23 -7.73 -10.57
C GLU A 117 25.34 -7.16 -9.68
N LYS A 118 24.98 -6.47 -8.59
CA LYS A 118 25.95 -5.83 -7.71
C LYS A 118 26.47 -6.74 -6.61
N HIS A 119 25.63 -7.65 -6.13
CA HIS A 119 25.97 -8.49 -4.97
C HIS A 119 26.07 -9.98 -5.29
N GLY A 120 25.81 -10.40 -6.54
CA GLY A 120 26.01 -11.79 -6.99
C GLY A 120 25.13 -12.82 -6.27
N PHE A 121 23.91 -12.45 -5.85
CA PHE A 121 22.99 -13.37 -5.15
C PHE A 121 22.65 -14.56 -6.07
N ASP A 122 22.68 -15.77 -5.52
CA ASP A 122 22.18 -16.98 -6.16
C ASP A 122 20.64 -16.97 -6.23
N ALA A 123 20.05 -17.87 -7.02
CA ALA A 123 18.61 -17.85 -7.29
C ALA A 123 17.75 -17.96 -6.02
N LEU A 124 18.19 -18.76 -5.03
CA LEU A 124 17.43 -18.95 -3.78
C LEU A 124 17.48 -17.70 -2.90
N SER A 125 18.69 -17.17 -2.67
CA SER A 125 18.90 -15.94 -1.92
C SER A 125 18.21 -14.74 -2.60
N LEU A 126 18.28 -14.66 -3.93
CA LEU A 126 17.60 -13.64 -4.71
C LEU A 126 16.07 -13.68 -4.49
N GLY A 127 15.47 -14.86 -4.57
CA GLY A 127 14.03 -15.03 -4.34
C GLY A 127 13.62 -14.60 -2.94
N PHE A 128 14.36 -15.03 -1.92
CA PHE A 128 14.09 -14.68 -0.52
C PHE A 128 14.23 -13.17 -0.26
N PHE A 129 15.37 -12.58 -0.62
CA PHE A 129 15.64 -11.17 -0.33
C PHE A 129 14.86 -10.20 -1.21
N SER A 130 14.39 -10.62 -2.38
CA SER A 130 13.44 -9.84 -3.19
C SER A 130 12.02 -9.82 -2.60
N GLY A 131 11.60 -10.90 -1.95
CA GLY A 131 10.30 -10.99 -1.28
C GLY A 131 10.29 -10.40 0.15
N LEU A 132 11.43 -10.38 0.81
CA LEU A 132 11.56 -9.95 2.20
C LEU A 132 11.00 -8.56 2.47
N PRO A 133 11.23 -7.52 1.64
CA PRO A 133 10.65 -6.20 1.86
C PRO A 133 9.13 -6.20 1.90
N LEU A 134 8.47 -6.98 1.05
CA LEU A 134 7.01 -7.09 1.01
C LEU A 134 6.47 -7.83 2.23
N ILE A 135 7.14 -8.89 2.66
CA ILE A 135 6.76 -9.62 3.88
C ILE A 135 6.91 -8.70 5.11
N MET A 136 8.02 -7.97 5.22
CA MET A 136 8.22 -7.01 6.31
C MET A 136 7.22 -5.85 6.26
N SER A 137 6.76 -5.47 5.07
CA SER A 137 5.72 -4.45 4.89
C SER A 137 4.38 -4.83 5.52
N VAL A 138 4.07 -6.14 5.62
CA VAL A 138 2.88 -6.61 6.36
C VAL A 138 2.94 -6.17 7.82
N ALA A 139 4.09 -6.35 8.46
CA ALA A 139 4.30 -5.88 9.83
C ALA A 139 4.22 -4.34 9.89
N GLY A 140 4.83 -3.64 8.91
CA GLY A 140 4.72 -2.19 8.77
C GLY A 140 3.27 -1.72 8.73
N ASP A 141 2.43 -2.30 7.87
CA ASP A 141 1.02 -1.97 7.76
C ASP A 141 0.25 -2.15 9.08
N LEU A 142 0.41 -3.34 9.70
CA LEU A 142 -0.34 -3.69 10.91
C LEU A 142 0.09 -2.81 12.10
N PHE A 143 1.38 -2.74 12.37
CA PHE A 143 1.89 -1.92 13.46
C PHE A 143 1.70 -0.43 13.21
N GLY A 144 1.80 0.01 11.95
CA GLY A 144 1.53 1.39 11.55
C GLY A 144 0.10 1.80 11.82
N GLY A 145 -0.88 0.95 11.48
CA GLY A 145 -2.29 1.18 11.79
C GLY A 145 -2.55 1.26 13.29
N VAL A 146 -2.12 0.25 14.05
CA VAL A 146 -2.29 0.20 15.52
C VAL A 146 -1.62 1.40 16.20
N THR A 147 -0.39 1.75 15.80
CA THR A 147 0.34 2.88 16.36
C THR A 147 -0.35 4.20 16.04
N THR A 148 -0.79 4.37 14.80
CA THR A 148 -1.54 5.55 14.37
C THR A 148 -2.79 5.76 15.21
N ASP A 149 -3.57 4.70 15.44
CA ASP A 149 -4.78 4.76 16.25
C ASP A 149 -4.47 5.04 17.73
N TYR A 150 -3.48 4.36 18.29
CA TYR A 150 -3.05 4.57 19.68
C TYR A 150 -2.59 6.00 19.91
N VAL A 151 -1.68 6.50 19.06
CA VAL A 151 -1.15 7.88 19.18
C VAL A 151 -2.25 8.91 18.98
N THR A 152 -3.17 8.67 18.02
CA THR A 152 -4.31 9.55 17.79
C THR A 152 -5.22 9.66 19.02
N ARG A 153 -5.54 8.53 19.64
CA ARG A 153 -6.40 8.50 20.85
C ARG A 153 -5.72 9.16 22.05
N ARG A 154 -4.42 9.01 22.18
CA ARG A 154 -3.66 9.48 23.36
C ARG A 154 -3.17 10.91 23.24
N PHE A 155 -2.76 11.34 22.05
CA PHE A 155 -2.03 12.60 21.81
C PHE A 155 -2.70 13.48 20.73
N GLY A 156 -3.82 13.05 20.18
CA GLY A 156 -4.60 13.81 19.20
C GLY A 156 -4.21 13.58 17.74
N LEU A 157 -5.09 14.05 16.85
CA LEU A 157 -5.01 13.82 15.41
C LEU A 157 -3.68 14.24 14.78
N ARG A 158 -3.15 15.40 15.17
CA ARG A 158 -1.92 15.95 14.56
C ARG A 158 -0.72 15.01 14.76
N LEU A 159 -0.53 14.52 15.99
CA LEU A 159 0.58 13.61 16.27
C LEU A 159 0.31 12.23 15.69
N GLY A 160 -0.92 11.73 15.77
CA GLY A 160 -1.28 10.43 15.21
C GLY A 160 -1.15 10.36 13.68
N ARG A 161 -1.45 11.45 12.97
CA ARG A 161 -1.37 11.46 11.49
C ARG A 161 -0.01 11.96 11.00
N CYS A 162 0.37 13.19 11.38
CA CYS A 162 1.60 13.79 10.87
C CYS A 162 2.85 13.29 11.60
N GLY A 163 2.79 13.13 12.93
CA GLY A 163 3.95 12.71 13.73
C GLY A 163 4.37 11.28 13.42
N VAL A 164 3.40 10.36 13.42
CA VAL A 164 3.66 8.94 13.08
C VAL A 164 4.18 8.81 11.65
N GLY A 165 3.55 9.49 10.68
CA GLY A 165 4.00 9.49 9.29
C GLY A 165 5.41 10.05 9.11
N ALA A 166 5.72 11.18 9.77
CA ALA A 166 7.05 11.78 9.71
C ALA A 166 8.13 10.87 10.32
N ALA A 167 7.86 10.27 11.48
CA ALA A 167 8.79 9.32 12.11
C ALA A 167 9.05 8.09 11.22
N ALA A 168 7.99 7.56 10.60
CA ALA A 168 8.10 6.45 9.66
C ALA A 168 9.00 6.81 8.46
N TYR A 169 8.84 8.00 7.88
CA TYR A 169 9.67 8.43 6.76
C TYR A 169 11.11 8.74 7.15
N VAL A 170 11.36 9.29 8.33
CA VAL A 170 12.73 9.49 8.83
C VAL A 170 13.43 8.14 9.00
N LEU A 171 12.74 7.14 9.54
CA LEU A 171 13.27 5.78 9.66
C LEU A 171 13.51 5.16 8.28
N ALA A 172 12.54 5.25 7.37
CA ALA A 172 12.64 4.72 6.02
C ALA A 172 13.81 5.34 5.25
N GLY A 173 13.89 6.67 5.24
CA GLY A 173 14.95 7.41 4.57
C GLY A 173 16.33 7.14 5.19
N GLY A 174 16.42 7.09 6.51
CA GLY A 174 17.65 6.76 7.23
C GLY A 174 18.14 5.35 6.90
N ALA A 175 17.27 4.35 6.90
CA ALA A 175 17.62 2.98 6.53
C ALA A 175 18.09 2.89 5.06
N MET A 176 17.42 3.62 4.14
CA MET A 176 17.80 3.62 2.73
C MET A 176 19.17 4.28 2.51
N VAL A 177 19.42 5.41 3.16
CA VAL A 177 20.74 6.10 3.10
C VAL A 177 21.83 5.19 3.65
N LEU A 178 21.60 4.55 4.81
CA LEU A 178 22.56 3.61 5.38
C LEU A 178 22.83 2.41 4.46
N ALA A 179 21.81 1.89 3.79
CA ALA A 179 21.97 0.81 2.81
C ALA A 179 22.94 1.19 1.68
N GLY A 180 22.96 2.47 1.27
CA GLY A 180 23.88 2.97 0.23
C GLY A 180 25.38 2.97 0.63
N PHE A 181 25.68 3.03 1.93
CA PHE A 181 27.05 3.04 2.45
C PHE A 181 27.55 1.65 2.90
N VAL A 182 26.65 0.67 3.00
CA VAL A 182 27.00 -0.66 3.47
C VAL A 182 27.44 -1.55 2.32
N HIS A 183 28.63 -2.16 2.47
CA HIS A 183 29.20 -3.08 1.47
C HIS A 183 28.79 -4.55 1.67
N ALA A 184 28.32 -4.92 2.89
CA ALA A 184 27.87 -6.27 3.18
C ALA A 184 26.49 -6.52 2.51
N PRO A 185 26.37 -7.49 1.55
CA PRO A 185 25.18 -7.69 0.76
C PRO A 185 23.90 -7.95 1.58
N LEU A 186 24.01 -8.82 2.58
CA LEU A 186 22.88 -9.19 3.44
C LEU A 186 22.39 -8.02 4.29
N LEU A 187 23.32 -7.20 4.80
CA LEU A 187 22.98 -6.04 5.59
C LEU A 187 22.33 -4.95 4.71
N ALA A 188 22.84 -4.72 3.51
CA ALA A 188 22.24 -3.79 2.55
C ALA A 188 20.81 -4.22 2.18
N ALA A 189 20.61 -5.49 1.82
CA ALA A 189 19.28 -6.03 1.51
C ALA A 189 18.30 -5.92 2.70
N SER A 190 18.78 -6.19 3.91
CA SER A 190 17.97 -6.07 5.14
C SER A 190 17.60 -4.62 5.44
N LEU A 191 18.50 -3.66 5.25
CA LEU A 191 18.24 -2.24 5.43
C LEU A 191 17.22 -1.71 4.40
N ILE A 192 17.29 -2.18 3.14
CA ILE A 192 16.28 -1.87 2.12
C ILE A 192 14.92 -2.43 2.54
N ALA A 193 14.86 -3.65 3.06
CA ALA A 193 13.62 -4.25 3.54
C ALA A 193 13.03 -3.47 4.74
N VAL A 194 13.86 -3.05 5.69
CA VAL A 194 13.45 -2.19 6.82
C VAL A 194 12.96 -0.84 6.32
N SER A 195 13.63 -0.23 5.35
CA SER A 195 13.22 1.03 4.73
C SER A 195 11.82 0.93 4.13
N LEU A 196 11.55 -0.13 3.36
CA LEU A 196 10.23 -0.33 2.76
C LEU A 196 9.16 -0.60 3.82
N ALA A 197 9.44 -1.44 4.81
CA ALA A 197 8.51 -1.71 5.91
C ALA A 197 8.18 -0.43 6.70
N ALA A 198 9.17 0.41 6.99
CA ALA A 198 8.97 1.71 7.63
C ALA A 198 8.14 2.67 6.75
N SER A 199 8.36 2.64 5.43
CA SER A 199 7.55 3.42 4.49
C SER A 199 6.08 2.95 4.49
N MET A 200 5.82 1.64 4.54
CA MET A 200 4.47 1.10 4.62
C MET A 200 3.80 1.37 5.99
N PHE A 201 4.58 1.49 7.06
CA PHE A 201 4.07 1.88 8.38
C PHE A 201 3.27 3.21 8.35
N MET A 202 3.61 4.13 7.45
CA MET A 202 2.90 5.40 7.24
C MET A 202 1.51 5.23 6.62
N LEU A 203 1.22 4.10 5.94
CA LEU A 203 -0.06 3.93 5.23
C LEU A 203 -1.27 4.09 6.13
N GLY A 204 -1.21 3.57 7.37
CA GLY A 204 -2.29 3.75 8.35
C GLY A 204 -2.61 5.22 8.58
N ALA A 205 -1.60 6.06 8.76
CA ALA A 205 -1.77 7.51 8.96
C ALA A 205 -2.32 8.20 7.69
N ALA A 206 -1.79 7.87 6.50
CA ALA A 206 -2.20 8.48 5.24
C ALA A 206 -3.68 8.21 4.90
N TRP A 207 -4.08 6.94 4.93
CA TRP A 207 -5.44 6.55 4.59
C TRP A 207 -6.47 7.00 5.62
N SER A 208 -6.12 7.01 6.91
CA SER A 208 -6.97 7.60 7.94
C SER A 208 -7.09 9.12 7.76
N THR A 209 -6.03 9.81 7.31
CA THR A 209 -6.11 11.24 6.99
C THR A 209 -7.08 11.50 5.83
N CYS A 210 -7.14 10.62 4.82
CA CYS A 210 -8.17 10.73 3.77
C CYS A 210 -9.58 10.67 4.35
N GLN A 211 -9.83 9.83 5.35
CA GLN A 211 -11.12 9.73 6.03
C GLN A 211 -11.41 10.98 6.84
N ASP A 212 -10.42 11.46 7.62
CA ASP A 212 -10.58 12.63 8.50
C ASP A 212 -10.88 13.91 7.71
N ILE A 213 -10.28 14.12 6.53
CA ILE A 213 -10.48 15.33 5.71
C ILE A 213 -11.56 15.17 4.64
N GLY A 214 -11.83 13.94 4.24
CA GLY A 214 -12.77 13.64 3.14
C GLY A 214 -14.22 13.55 3.60
N GLY A 215 -14.48 13.09 4.83
CA GLY A 215 -15.83 12.79 5.29
C GLY A 215 -16.56 11.92 4.28
N ARG A 216 -17.74 12.36 3.80
CA ARG A 216 -18.50 11.68 2.72
C ARG A 216 -17.76 11.59 1.38
N HIS A 217 -16.72 12.39 1.17
CA HIS A 217 -15.92 12.41 -0.07
C HIS A 217 -14.59 11.69 0.08
N THR A 218 -14.42 10.87 1.11
CA THR A 218 -13.21 10.08 1.39
C THR A 218 -12.71 9.34 0.16
N GLY A 219 -13.60 8.73 -0.62
CA GLY A 219 -13.22 8.01 -1.84
C GLY A 219 -12.50 8.88 -2.86
N VAL A 220 -12.92 10.14 -3.02
CA VAL A 220 -12.30 11.06 -3.99
C VAL A 220 -10.98 11.60 -3.47
N VAL A 221 -10.88 11.90 -2.17
CA VAL A 221 -9.62 12.30 -1.54
C VAL A 221 -8.59 11.18 -1.65
N SER A 222 -9.00 9.95 -1.34
CA SER A 222 -8.18 8.75 -1.46
C SER A 222 -7.74 8.50 -2.90
N ALA A 223 -8.64 8.68 -3.86
CA ALA A 223 -8.32 8.54 -5.28
C ALA A 223 -7.29 9.60 -5.73
N ALA A 224 -7.45 10.86 -5.32
CA ALA A 224 -6.50 11.93 -5.63
C ALA A 224 -5.10 11.65 -5.05
N MET A 225 -5.04 11.23 -3.77
CA MET A 225 -3.80 10.82 -3.12
C MET A 225 -3.15 9.64 -3.86
N ASN A 226 -3.91 8.59 -4.16
CA ASN A 226 -3.40 7.41 -4.84
C ASN A 226 -2.93 7.72 -6.27
N THR A 227 -3.66 8.56 -7.01
CA THR A 227 -3.24 9.03 -8.35
C THR A 227 -1.91 9.79 -8.29
N SER A 228 -1.73 10.66 -7.30
CA SER A 228 -0.45 11.32 -7.06
C SER A 228 0.68 10.30 -6.83
N GLY A 229 0.42 9.25 -6.05
CA GLY A 229 1.35 8.15 -5.86
C GLY A 229 1.71 7.45 -7.19
N GLN A 230 0.71 7.18 -8.05
CA GLN A 230 0.97 6.55 -9.35
C GLN A 230 1.82 7.45 -10.27
N ILE A 231 1.68 8.77 -10.19
CA ILE A 231 2.59 9.68 -10.88
C ILE A 231 4.03 9.47 -10.40
N GLY A 232 4.24 9.34 -9.08
CA GLY A 232 5.56 9.00 -8.52
C GLY A 232 6.11 7.67 -9.05
N SER A 233 5.26 6.65 -9.16
CA SER A 233 5.66 5.33 -9.63
C SER A 233 6.15 5.29 -11.08
N VAL A 234 5.62 6.18 -11.94
CA VAL A 234 6.05 6.28 -13.36
C VAL A 234 7.52 6.67 -13.47
N PHE A 235 8.03 7.48 -12.55
CA PHE A 235 9.44 7.89 -12.56
C PHE A 235 10.38 6.80 -12.03
N SER A 236 9.87 5.79 -11.33
CA SER A 236 10.68 4.74 -10.74
C SER A 236 11.50 3.93 -11.77
N PRO A 237 10.92 3.40 -12.86
CA PRO A 237 11.69 2.66 -13.87
C PRO A 237 12.72 3.52 -14.60
N LEU A 238 12.47 4.82 -14.73
CA LEU A 238 13.34 5.73 -15.47
C LEU A 238 14.69 5.99 -14.79
N MET A 239 14.73 5.87 -13.45
CA MET A 239 15.95 6.11 -12.66
C MET A 239 16.97 4.96 -12.72
N GLY A 240 16.56 3.77 -13.13
CA GLY A 240 17.43 2.59 -13.22
C GLY A 240 18.11 2.42 -14.57
N THR A 241 17.93 3.35 -15.50
CA THR A 241 18.58 3.33 -16.82
C THR A 241 19.91 4.11 -16.83
N PHE A 242 20.35 4.63 -15.70
CA PHE A 242 21.61 5.30 -15.46
C PHE A 242 22.42 4.53 -14.41
#